data_554365caff61e0272a77314c16dbfe91
#
_entry.id   554365caff61e0272a77314c16dbfe91
#
_cell.length_a   1.000
_cell.length_b   1.000
_cell.length_c   1.000
_cell.angle_alpha   90.00
_cell.angle_beta   90.00
_cell.angle_gamma   90.00
#
_symmetry.space_group_name_H-M   'P 1'
#
loop_
_entity.id
_entity.type
_entity.pdbx_description
1 polymer ?
#
loop_
_entity_poly.entity_id
_entity_poly.type
_entity_poly.pdbx_seq_one_letter_code
_entity_poly.pdbx_strand_id
1 'polypeptide(L)'
;MNKYFKTTLFLALPLAFLLGCSKQASTTSNSSKAETTEVKTTEVETTEKKSELKTVTFVNDTRTGLNSTLTYTVDGDKVLKQSGHNVYDPEALDTTAETLKAFIEETYKGYQGLKGVTHSIEIKDGKVVQDAEVDYTVASLDELRKARPEEYSGIGNHISLTASKKMLKDLGFTEKTN
;
A
#
# COMPACT_ATOMS: atom_id res chain seq x y z
N MET A 1 8.09 -35.87 13.08
CA MET A 1 7.24 -34.84 13.71
C MET A 1 8.15 -33.71 14.22
N ASN A 2 8.42 -32.74 13.39
CA ASN A 2 9.39 -31.64 13.71
C ASN A 2 8.70 -30.52 14.47
N LYS A 3 9.13 -30.33 15.73
CA LYS A 3 8.58 -29.41 16.71
C LYS A 3 9.07 -27.95 16.59
N TYR A 4 9.61 -27.53 15.43
CA TYR A 4 10.25 -26.21 15.28
C TYR A 4 9.54 -25.26 14.30
N PHE A 5 8.28 -25.51 13.97
CA PHE A 5 7.50 -24.59 13.11
C PHE A 5 6.82 -23.46 13.91
N LYS A 6 7.46 -23.01 15.00
CA LYS A 6 6.99 -21.86 15.80
C LYS A 6 7.95 -20.68 15.69
N THR A 7 8.61 -20.51 14.61
CA THR A 7 9.32 -19.25 14.36
C THR A 7 8.46 -18.46 13.39
N THR A 8 7.79 -17.52 13.94
CA THR A 8 6.97 -16.45 13.40
C THR A 8 7.41 -16.05 11.99
N LEU A 9 6.86 -16.74 11.00
CA LEU A 9 6.97 -16.34 9.60
C LEU A 9 6.00 -15.16 9.43
N PHE A 10 6.38 -13.98 9.96
CA PHE A 10 5.79 -12.71 9.58
C PHE A 10 6.21 -12.40 8.15
N LEU A 11 5.67 -13.20 7.21
CA LEU A 11 5.73 -12.94 5.79
C LEU A 11 4.58 -12.00 5.40
N ALA A 12 4.24 -11.07 6.29
CA ALA A 12 3.39 -9.95 5.95
C ALA A 12 4.22 -9.01 5.10
N LEU A 13 4.17 -9.20 3.79
CA LEU A 13 4.61 -8.15 2.89
C LEU A 13 3.69 -6.96 3.06
N PRO A 14 4.25 -5.78 3.29
CA PRO A 14 3.44 -4.58 3.43
C PRO A 14 2.96 -4.11 2.07
N LEU A 15 1.82 -4.62 1.64
CA LEU A 15 0.94 -3.84 0.81
C LEU A 15 0.19 -2.88 1.73
N ALA A 16 0.92 -1.96 2.40
CA ALA A 16 0.40 -0.94 3.30
C ALA A 16 0.10 -1.34 4.77
N PHE A 17 1.11 -1.41 5.64
CA PHE A 17 0.91 -1.20 7.08
C PHE A 17 0.98 0.31 7.37
N LEU A 18 -0.14 0.99 7.36
CA LEU A 18 -0.25 2.39 7.78
C LEU A 18 -0.91 2.43 9.18
N LEU A 19 -0.16 2.13 10.22
CA LEU A 19 -0.55 2.50 11.59
C LEU A 19 -0.29 4.00 11.78
N GLY A 20 -1.24 4.81 11.34
CA GLY A 20 -1.24 6.25 11.60
C GLY A 20 -1.81 6.54 12.98
N CYS A 21 -0.97 6.81 13.98
CA CYS A 21 -1.41 7.48 15.19
C CYS A 21 -1.73 8.93 14.89
N SER A 22 -2.98 9.23 14.58
CA SER A 22 -3.51 10.59 14.59
C SER A 22 -4.03 10.91 15.98
N LYS A 23 -3.26 11.66 16.77
CA LYS A 23 -3.78 12.36 17.96
C LYS A 23 -4.62 13.54 17.48
N GLN A 24 -5.93 13.39 17.52
CA GLN A 24 -6.90 14.46 17.35
C GLN A 24 -6.89 15.32 18.61
N ALA A 25 -6.39 16.55 18.49
CA ALA A 25 -6.60 17.58 19.49
C ALA A 25 -7.93 18.25 19.20
N SER A 26 -8.92 17.98 20.04
CA SER A 26 -10.18 18.71 20.11
C SER A 26 -9.92 20.10 20.65
N THR A 27 -10.39 21.16 19.96
CA THR A 27 -10.66 22.44 20.61
C THR A 27 -12.02 22.93 20.17
N THR A 28 -12.83 23.14 21.17
CA THR A 28 -14.25 23.48 21.18
C THR A 28 -14.45 25.00 21.05
N SER A 29 -15.58 25.36 20.40
CA SER A 29 -16.44 26.55 20.60
C SER A 29 -15.89 27.93 20.15
N ASN A 30 -16.66 28.84 19.55
CA ASN A 30 -18.01 29.30 19.80
C ASN A 30 -18.45 30.29 18.71
N SER A 31 -19.68 30.13 18.26
CA SER A 31 -20.76 31.12 18.08
C SER A 31 -20.49 32.54 17.58
N SER A 32 -21.28 32.90 16.60
CA SER A 32 -22.03 34.15 16.36
C SER A 32 -21.46 35.18 15.36
N LYS A 33 -22.16 35.36 14.30
CA LYS A 33 -23.05 36.49 13.91
C LYS A 33 -22.91 36.82 12.43
N ALA A 34 -24.05 36.84 11.79
CA ALA A 34 -24.24 37.22 10.41
C ALA A 34 -23.91 38.72 10.18
N GLU A 35 -23.28 39.03 9.06
CA GLU A 35 -23.44 40.30 8.39
C GLU A 35 -23.30 40.09 6.88
N THR A 36 -24.33 40.53 6.21
CA THR A 36 -24.52 40.48 4.75
C THR A 36 -23.69 41.62 4.14
N THR A 37 -22.83 41.29 3.17
CA THR A 37 -22.33 42.31 2.25
C THR A 37 -22.08 41.69 0.86
N GLU A 38 -22.51 42.45 -0.11
CA GLU A 38 -22.73 42.14 -1.51
C GLU A 38 -21.58 41.52 -2.27
N VAL A 39 -21.99 40.69 -3.22
CA VAL A 39 -21.24 40.01 -4.27
C VAL A 39 -20.52 40.99 -5.17
N LYS A 40 -19.21 40.89 -5.26
CA LYS A 40 -18.46 41.31 -6.45
C LYS A 40 -17.87 40.02 -7.07
N THR A 41 -18.52 39.61 -8.13
CA THR A 41 -18.04 38.51 -8.98
C THR A 41 -16.70 38.87 -9.58
N THR A 42 -15.64 38.34 -9.00
CA THR A 42 -14.33 38.26 -9.65
C THR A 42 -14.21 36.86 -10.18
N GLU A 43 -14.26 36.75 -11.49
CA GLU A 43 -13.98 35.54 -12.24
C GLU A 43 -12.54 35.13 -11.91
N VAL A 44 -12.40 34.15 -11.01
CA VAL A 44 -11.12 33.52 -10.72
C VAL A 44 -10.93 32.48 -11.82
N GLU A 45 -10.12 32.85 -12.80
CA GLU A 45 -9.57 31.93 -13.78
C GLU A 45 -8.81 30.85 -13.03
N THR A 46 -9.49 29.73 -12.77
CA THR A 46 -8.88 28.55 -12.19
C THR A 46 -8.00 27.94 -13.27
N THR A 47 -6.76 28.36 -13.36
CA THR A 47 -5.73 27.61 -14.08
C THR A 47 -5.62 26.25 -13.39
N GLU A 48 -6.26 25.26 -13.97
CA GLU A 48 -6.03 23.85 -13.64
C GLU A 48 -4.55 23.56 -13.88
N LYS A 49 -3.78 23.60 -12.80
CA LYS A 49 -2.40 23.16 -12.81
C LYS A 49 -2.45 21.66 -13.03
N LYS A 50 -2.30 21.23 -14.30
CA LYS A 50 -2.18 19.84 -14.68
C LYS A 50 -1.10 19.23 -13.78
N SER A 51 -1.50 18.46 -12.78
CA SER A 51 -0.56 17.82 -11.89
C SER A 51 0.23 16.78 -12.69
N GLU A 52 1.54 16.84 -12.64
CA GLU A 52 2.39 15.84 -13.27
C GLU A 52 2.40 14.61 -12.37
N LEU A 53 1.83 13.52 -12.87
CA LEU A 53 1.92 12.22 -12.21
C LEU A 53 3.38 11.80 -12.13
N LYS A 54 3.80 11.35 -10.95
CA LYS A 54 5.15 10.87 -10.70
C LYS A 54 5.10 9.38 -10.34
N THR A 55 6.17 8.68 -10.70
CA THR A 55 6.39 7.29 -10.29
C THR A 55 7.54 7.24 -9.31
N VAL A 56 7.34 6.55 -8.19
CA VAL A 56 8.35 6.34 -7.15
C VAL A 56 8.48 4.84 -6.91
N THR A 57 9.69 4.32 -6.96
CA THR A 57 9.97 2.89 -6.80
C THR A 57 10.84 2.63 -5.57
N PHE A 58 10.48 1.61 -4.81
CA PHE A 58 11.19 1.14 -3.63
C PHE A 58 11.59 -0.32 -3.84
N VAL A 59 12.77 -0.68 -3.34
CA VAL A 59 13.26 -2.06 -3.39
C VAL A 59 13.71 -2.52 -2.01
N ASN A 60 13.51 -3.80 -1.74
CA ASN A 60 14.08 -4.48 -0.59
C ASN A 60 14.60 -5.84 -1.04
N ASP A 61 15.92 -5.99 -1.02
CA ASP A 61 16.67 -7.22 -1.32
C ASP A 61 17.46 -7.73 -0.09
N THR A 62 17.24 -7.11 1.06
CA THR A 62 17.97 -7.43 2.29
C THR A 62 17.37 -8.60 3.07
N ARG A 63 16.16 -9.04 2.71
CA ARG A 63 15.47 -10.14 3.38
C ARG A 63 15.87 -11.46 2.74
N THR A 64 16.34 -12.40 3.58
CA THR A 64 16.66 -13.75 3.11
C THR A 64 15.45 -14.37 2.39
N GLY A 65 15.67 -14.86 1.19
CA GLY A 65 14.66 -15.55 0.40
C GLY A 65 13.53 -14.67 -0.15
N LEU A 66 13.67 -13.34 -0.16
CA LEU A 66 12.66 -12.43 -0.69
C LEU A 66 13.29 -11.18 -1.30
N ASN A 67 13.00 -10.95 -2.57
CA ASN A 67 13.26 -9.69 -3.25
C ASN A 67 11.93 -9.01 -3.54
N SER A 68 11.77 -7.76 -3.11
CA SER A 68 10.54 -6.98 -3.28
C SER A 68 10.80 -5.70 -4.02
N THR A 69 9.93 -5.38 -4.96
CA THR A 69 9.87 -4.08 -5.63
C THR A 69 8.47 -3.52 -5.49
N LEU A 70 8.34 -2.33 -4.96
CA LEU A 70 7.08 -1.59 -4.87
C LEU A 70 7.16 -0.33 -5.72
N THR A 71 6.12 -0.07 -6.49
CA THR A 71 6.03 1.11 -7.35
C THR A 71 4.75 1.86 -7.08
N TYR A 72 4.85 3.17 -6.85
CA TYR A 72 3.72 4.06 -6.63
C TYR A 72 3.61 5.06 -7.78
N THR A 73 2.39 5.23 -8.31
CA THR A 73 2.04 6.36 -9.15
C THR A 73 1.31 7.37 -8.28
N VAL A 74 1.77 8.63 -8.27
CA VAL A 74 1.32 9.64 -7.32
C VAL A 74 0.95 10.96 -7.99
N ASP A 75 0.01 11.65 -7.37
CA ASP A 75 -0.32 13.05 -7.59
C ASP A 75 -0.03 13.83 -6.29
N GLY A 76 1.07 14.55 -6.26
CA GLY A 76 1.59 15.14 -5.02
C GLY A 76 1.88 14.07 -3.96
N ASP A 77 1.20 14.12 -2.82
CA ASP A 77 1.30 13.13 -1.74
C ASP A 77 0.29 11.98 -1.88
N LYS A 78 -0.70 12.12 -2.77
CA LYS A 78 -1.73 11.12 -2.95
C LYS A 78 -1.24 10.00 -3.86
N VAL A 79 -1.23 8.77 -3.36
CA VAL A 79 -0.98 7.57 -4.18
C VAL A 79 -2.25 7.24 -4.95
N LEU A 80 -2.14 7.15 -6.27
CA LEU A 80 -3.22 6.79 -7.18
C LEU A 80 -3.19 5.31 -7.54
N LYS A 81 -1.99 4.74 -7.64
CA LYS A 81 -1.77 3.33 -7.95
C LYS A 81 -0.55 2.82 -7.20
N GLN A 82 -0.63 1.57 -6.75
CA GLN A 82 0.47 0.83 -6.15
C GLN A 82 0.59 -0.51 -6.84
N SER A 83 1.82 -0.89 -7.21
CA SER A 83 2.13 -2.24 -7.65
C SER A 83 3.27 -2.82 -6.84
N GLY A 84 3.20 -4.13 -6.59
CA GLY A 84 4.21 -4.91 -5.93
C GLY A 84 4.63 -6.08 -6.80
N HIS A 85 5.94 -6.28 -6.95
CA HIS A 85 6.55 -7.44 -7.57
C HIS A 85 7.47 -8.10 -6.55
N ASN A 86 7.19 -9.35 -6.21
CA ASN A 86 7.89 -10.10 -5.18
C ASN A 86 8.40 -11.41 -5.76
N VAL A 87 9.67 -11.68 -5.53
CA VAL A 87 10.30 -12.95 -5.92
C VAL A 87 10.79 -13.64 -4.65
N TYR A 88 10.19 -14.78 -4.38
CA TYR A 88 10.51 -15.62 -3.22
C TYR A 88 11.38 -16.78 -3.64
N ASP A 89 12.37 -17.08 -2.82
CA ASP A 89 13.22 -18.24 -2.91
C ASP A 89 12.76 -19.31 -1.91
N PRO A 90 12.04 -20.35 -2.33
CA PRO A 90 11.55 -21.37 -1.42
C PRO A 90 12.66 -22.12 -0.68
N GLU A 91 13.80 -22.36 -1.34
CA GLU A 91 14.95 -23.03 -0.73
C GLU A 91 15.54 -22.19 0.41
N ALA A 92 15.74 -20.89 0.18
CA ALA A 92 16.23 -19.98 1.21
C ALA A 92 15.24 -19.76 2.37
N LEU A 93 13.96 -20.09 2.15
CA LEU A 93 12.88 -20.04 3.16
C LEU A 93 12.58 -21.41 3.81
N ASP A 94 13.40 -22.45 3.54
CA ASP A 94 13.24 -23.82 4.05
C ASP A 94 11.82 -24.41 3.78
N THR A 95 11.33 -24.22 2.56
CA THR A 95 10.00 -24.68 2.11
C THR A 95 10.02 -25.12 0.65
N THR A 96 8.88 -25.60 0.13
CA THR A 96 8.70 -25.86 -1.31
C THR A 96 7.97 -24.73 -2.00
N ALA A 97 8.15 -24.61 -3.32
CA ALA A 97 7.48 -23.60 -4.12
C ALA A 97 5.95 -23.72 -4.04
N GLU A 98 5.43 -24.97 -4.05
CA GLU A 98 4.00 -25.24 -3.97
C GLU A 98 3.43 -24.84 -2.61
N THR A 99 4.12 -25.19 -1.51
CA THR A 99 3.71 -24.82 -0.16
C THR A 99 3.70 -23.31 0.03
N LEU A 100 4.76 -22.64 -0.47
CA LEU A 100 4.87 -21.18 -0.38
C LEU A 100 3.81 -20.48 -1.22
N LYS A 101 3.57 -20.96 -2.46
CA LYS A 101 2.51 -20.45 -3.33
C LYS A 101 1.15 -20.55 -2.66
N ALA A 102 0.78 -21.71 -2.14
CA ALA A 102 -0.50 -21.93 -1.46
C ALA A 102 -0.65 -21.03 -0.22
N PHE A 103 0.42 -20.81 0.54
CA PHE A 103 0.42 -19.90 1.68
C PHE A 103 0.16 -18.45 1.25
N ILE A 104 0.82 -17.98 0.19
CA ILE A 104 0.64 -16.61 -0.32
C ILE A 104 -0.79 -16.46 -0.89
N GLU A 105 -1.31 -17.43 -1.65
CA GLU A 105 -2.69 -17.42 -2.17
C GLU A 105 -3.72 -17.29 -1.05
N GLU A 106 -3.58 -18.06 0.03
CA GLU A 106 -4.46 -17.97 1.19
C GLU A 106 -4.34 -16.63 1.89
N THR A 107 -3.11 -16.10 2.03
CA THR A 107 -2.85 -14.81 2.67
C THR A 107 -3.53 -13.66 1.93
N TYR A 108 -3.52 -13.70 0.59
CA TYR A 108 -4.05 -12.63 -0.26
C TYR A 108 -5.44 -12.89 -0.83
N LYS A 109 -6.12 -13.95 -0.41
CA LYS A 109 -7.47 -14.29 -0.90
C LYS A 109 -8.49 -13.15 -0.72
N GLY A 110 -8.31 -12.29 0.29
CA GLY A 110 -9.18 -11.14 0.52
C GLY A 110 -9.17 -10.11 -0.60
N TYR A 111 -8.16 -10.10 -1.45
CA TYR A 111 -8.08 -9.23 -2.62
C TYR A 111 -8.85 -9.76 -3.84
N GLN A 112 -9.24 -11.03 -3.83
CA GLN A 112 -9.90 -11.65 -4.99
C GLN A 112 -11.27 -10.99 -5.25
N GLY A 113 -11.47 -10.59 -6.50
CA GLY A 113 -12.73 -10.00 -6.95
C GLY A 113 -12.96 -8.54 -6.55
N LEU A 114 -12.05 -7.90 -5.83
CA LEU A 114 -12.13 -6.47 -5.54
C LEU A 114 -11.89 -5.65 -6.80
N LYS A 115 -12.75 -4.67 -7.05
CA LYS A 115 -12.61 -3.76 -8.19
C LYS A 115 -11.33 -2.92 -8.04
N GLY A 116 -10.57 -2.79 -9.13
CA GLY A 116 -9.30 -2.04 -9.11
C GLY A 116 -8.14 -2.78 -8.43
N VAL A 117 -8.29 -4.08 -8.15
CA VAL A 117 -7.24 -4.93 -7.61
C VAL A 117 -6.95 -6.05 -8.59
N THR A 118 -5.66 -6.29 -8.86
CA THR A 118 -5.16 -7.46 -9.55
C THR A 118 -4.13 -8.17 -8.69
N HIS A 119 -4.14 -9.50 -8.74
CA HIS A 119 -3.20 -10.31 -7.99
C HIS A 119 -2.93 -11.61 -8.73
N SER A 120 -1.67 -11.96 -8.92
CA SER A 120 -1.24 -13.20 -9.53
C SER A 120 -0.07 -13.82 -8.76
N ILE A 121 0.00 -15.14 -8.77
CA ILE A 121 1.10 -15.90 -8.18
C ILE A 121 1.42 -17.05 -9.11
N GLU A 122 2.69 -17.17 -9.48
CA GLU A 122 3.17 -18.26 -10.33
C GLU A 122 4.48 -18.85 -9.78
N ILE A 123 4.74 -20.10 -10.15
CA ILE A 123 6.04 -20.72 -9.94
C ILE A 123 6.81 -20.60 -11.24
N LYS A 124 7.96 -19.94 -11.21
CA LYS A 124 8.83 -19.70 -12.35
C LYS A 124 10.28 -19.95 -11.97
N ASP A 125 10.95 -20.84 -12.72
CA ASP A 125 12.35 -21.22 -12.48
C ASP A 125 12.64 -21.61 -11.01
N GLY A 126 11.71 -22.35 -10.38
CA GLY A 126 11.80 -22.79 -9.00
C GLY A 126 11.54 -21.71 -7.95
N LYS A 127 11.30 -20.46 -8.35
CA LYS A 127 10.92 -19.36 -7.48
C LYS A 127 9.40 -19.15 -7.49
N VAL A 128 8.86 -18.57 -6.42
CA VAL A 128 7.48 -18.08 -6.42
C VAL A 128 7.49 -16.60 -6.72
N VAL A 129 6.80 -16.22 -7.78
CA VAL A 129 6.65 -14.83 -8.22
C VAL A 129 5.23 -14.38 -7.92
N GLN A 130 5.12 -13.26 -7.22
CA GLN A 130 3.85 -12.62 -6.90
C GLN A 130 3.82 -11.23 -7.49
N ASP A 131 2.78 -10.93 -8.26
CA ASP A 131 2.46 -9.60 -8.72
C ASP A 131 1.12 -9.16 -8.13
N ALA A 132 1.07 -7.94 -7.62
CA ALA A 132 -0.15 -7.35 -7.09
C ALA A 132 -0.22 -5.88 -7.50
N GLU A 133 -1.42 -5.41 -7.84
CA GLU A 133 -1.66 -4.01 -8.13
C GLU A 133 -2.98 -3.56 -7.50
N VAL A 134 -2.98 -2.35 -6.95
CA VAL A 134 -4.18 -1.65 -6.48
C VAL A 134 -4.25 -0.29 -7.15
N ASP A 135 -5.30 -0.07 -7.93
CA ASP A 135 -5.64 1.22 -8.50
C ASP A 135 -6.64 1.92 -7.58
N TYR A 136 -6.15 2.86 -6.77
CA TYR A 136 -6.95 3.61 -5.80
C TYR A 136 -7.89 4.65 -6.44
N THR A 137 -7.82 4.85 -7.75
CA THR A 137 -8.81 5.66 -8.48
C THR A 137 -10.08 4.86 -8.77
N VAL A 138 -10.00 3.54 -8.67
CA VAL A 138 -11.07 2.57 -8.97
C VAL A 138 -11.47 1.77 -7.74
N ALA A 139 -10.49 1.36 -6.92
CA ALA A 139 -10.70 0.55 -5.72
C ALA A 139 -11.37 1.37 -4.60
N SER A 140 -12.31 0.74 -3.90
CA SER A 140 -12.92 1.33 -2.72
C SER A 140 -12.07 1.07 -1.49
N LEU A 141 -11.61 2.13 -0.80
CA LEU A 141 -10.88 2.00 0.46
C LEU A 141 -11.73 1.32 1.55
N ASP A 142 -13.05 1.45 1.52
CA ASP A 142 -13.94 0.78 2.48
C ASP A 142 -14.01 -0.73 2.22
N GLU A 143 -13.99 -1.16 0.97
CA GLU A 143 -13.91 -2.58 0.61
C GLU A 143 -12.53 -3.16 0.96
N LEU A 144 -11.46 -2.43 0.68
CA LEU A 144 -10.10 -2.79 1.06
C LEU A 144 -9.96 -2.94 2.59
N ARG A 145 -10.53 -2.02 3.39
CA ARG A 145 -10.55 -2.11 4.86
C ARG A 145 -11.30 -3.35 5.37
N LYS A 146 -12.39 -3.72 4.72
CA LYS A 146 -13.15 -4.92 5.09
C LYS A 146 -12.41 -6.21 4.73
N ALA A 147 -11.76 -6.21 3.56
CA ALA A 147 -11.04 -7.36 3.06
C ALA A 147 -9.69 -7.59 3.75
N ARG A 148 -8.99 -6.50 4.08
CA ARG A 148 -7.63 -6.49 4.66
C ARG A 148 -7.52 -5.42 5.76
N PRO A 149 -8.21 -5.61 6.90
CA PRO A 149 -8.22 -4.62 7.98
C PRO A 149 -6.82 -4.38 8.55
N GLU A 150 -5.96 -5.39 8.58
CA GLU A 150 -4.58 -5.28 9.04
C GLU A 150 -3.73 -4.32 8.19
N GLU A 151 -4.10 -4.13 6.92
CA GLU A 151 -3.37 -3.25 6.00
C GLU A 151 -3.99 -1.85 5.90
N TYR A 152 -5.32 -1.75 5.99
CA TYR A 152 -6.04 -0.52 5.64
C TYR A 152 -6.78 0.16 6.80
N SER A 153 -6.83 -0.42 8.02
CA SER A 153 -7.61 0.16 9.13
C SER A 153 -7.13 1.53 9.59
N GLY A 154 -5.83 1.80 9.49
CA GLY A 154 -5.22 3.09 9.88
C GLY A 154 -5.21 4.16 8.78
N ILE A 155 -5.72 3.83 7.58
CA ILE A 155 -5.68 4.74 6.43
C ILE A 155 -6.88 5.70 6.47
N GLY A 156 -6.62 6.98 6.21
CA GLY A 156 -7.65 8.02 6.08
C GLY A 156 -8.45 7.88 4.78
N ASN A 157 -8.66 8.97 4.10
CA ASN A 157 -9.41 9.04 2.84
C ASN A 157 -8.55 8.79 1.59
N HIS A 158 -7.24 8.68 1.73
CA HIS A 158 -6.29 8.35 0.65
C HIS A 158 -5.01 7.72 1.22
N ILE A 159 -4.24 7.08 0.36
CA ILE A 159 -2.91 6.57 0.68
C ILE A 159 -1.91 7.73 0.53
N SER A 160 -1.17 8.05 1.61
CA SER A 160 -0.14 9.10 1.61
C SER A 160 1.22 8.52 1.21
N LEU A 161 1.86 9.11 0.19
CA LEU A 161 3.23 8.74 -0.19
C LEU A 161 4.23 9.01 0.95
N THR A 162 4.09 10.15 1.64
CA THR A 162 4.97 10.51 2.77
C THR A 162 4.90 9.49 3.90
N ALA A 163 3.69 9.06 4.27
CA ALA A 163 3.51 8.02 5.28
C ALA A 163 4.05 6.67 4.81
N SER A 164 3.80 6.31 3.53
CA SER A 164 4.31 5.09 2.92
C SER A 164 5.85 5.06 2.89
N LYS A 165 6.50 6.16 2.51
CA LYS A 165 7.98 6.27 2.52
C LYS A 165 8.58 6.02 3.89
N LYS A 166 7.99 6.63 4.93
CA LYS A 166 8.46 6.43 6.30
C LYS A 166 8.37 4.96 6.71
N MET A 167 7.21 4.36 6.51
CA MET A 167 6.98 2.96 6.84
C MET A 167 7.90 2.02 6.06
N LEU A 168 8.03 2.21 4.73
CA LEU A 168 8.89 1.38 3.89
C LEU A 168 10.36 1.44 4.32
N LYS A 169 10.84 2.62 4.70
CA LYS A 169 12.19 2.79 5.25
C LYS A 169 12.36 1.98 6.54
N ASP A 170 11.39 2.03 7.44
CA ASP A 170 11.41 1.26 8.70
C ASP A 170 11.39 -0.26 8.44
N LEU A 171 10.86 -0.70 7.30
CA LEU A 171 10.84 -2.09 6.83
C LEU A 171 12.07 -2.50 6.00
N GLY A 172 13.04 -1.61 5.82
CA GLY A 172 14.28 -1.89 5.09
C GLY A 172 14.21 -1.67 3.59
N PHE A 173 13.16 -1.01 3.09
CA PHE A 173 13.12 -0.60 1.69
C PHE A 173 13.97 0.64 1.42
N THR A 174 14.56 0.69 0.25
CA THR A 174 15.27 1.85 -0.27
C THR A 174 14.57 2.41 -1.50
N GLU A 175 14.47 3.73 -1.58
CA GLU A 175 13.94 4.40 -2.76
C GLU A 175 14.97 4.35 -3.89
N LYS A 176 14.55 3.90 -5.10
CA LYS A 176 15.39 4.02 -6.29
C LYS A 176 15.37 5.45 -6.78
N THR A 177 16.55 6.07 -6.86
CA THR A 177 16.76 7.31 -7.62
C THR A 177 16.85 6.97 -9.10
N ASN A 178 15.96 7.55 -9.90
CA ASN A 178 16.05 7.51 -11.38
C ASN A 178 17.09 8.48 -11.85
#